data_c111dc673feaa390a9e6994c25f51f70
#
_entry.id   c111dc673feaa390a9e6994c25f51f70
#
_cell.length_a   1.000
_cell.length_b   1.000
_cell.length_c   1.000
_cell.angle_alpha   90.00
_cell.angle_beta   90.00
_cell.angle_gamma   90.00
#
_symmetry.space_group_name_H-M   'P 1'
#
loop_
_entity.id
_entity.type
_entity.pdbx_description
1 polymer ?
#
loop_
_entity_poly.entity_id
_entity_poly.type
_entity_poly.pdbx_seq_one_letter_code
_entity_poly.pdbx_strand_id
1 'polypeptide(L)'
;DEAKAKGTGKWTSQGAMDLNLPIPTIDTAVSMRDLSKYKSLRTQASKVYPNPDKKLMTSDAGEYLIHLEQAFYFAMVSSYAQGMHLLFKASETYSYKLELDQIAKIWRGGCIIRSSFLEDIYSAFHKNKKLEHLLLDEAVQVKVKKSLSGIRTVVSDATKFGIALPAYAASLSYFDAFRSESMPSNLIQAQRDFF
;
A
#
# COMPACT_ATOMS: atom_id res chain seq x y z
N ASP A 1 -21.50 -7.82 -4.02
CA ASP A 1 -20.08 -7.74 -4.40
C ASP A 1 -19.65 -6.34 -4.90
N GLU A 2 -20.34 -5.28 -4.54
CA GLU A 2 -19.99 -3.91 -4.91
C GLU A 2 -19.59 -3.11 -3.68
N ALA A 3 -18.42 -2.46 -3.71
CA ALA A 3 -17.97 -1.53 -2.69
C ALA A 3 -18.18 -0.08 -3.16
N LYS A 4 -19.15 0.62 -2.57
CA LYS A 4 -19.47 2.01 -2.92
C LYS A 4 -18.39 2.97 -2.42
N ALA A 5 -18.12 4.02 -3.22
CA ALA A 5 -17.16 5.06 -2.90
C ALA A 5 -17.86 6.27 -2.26
N LYS A 6 -17.17 6.92 -1.30
CA LYS A 6 -17.57 8.21 -0.72
C LYS A 6 -16.77 9.40 -1.31
N GLY A 7 -15.91 9.16 -2.31
CA GLY A 7 -15.15 10.20 -3.02
C GLY A 7 -13.73 10.44 -2.52
N THR A 8 -13.44 10.27 -1.24
CA THR A 8 -12.13 10.59 -0.64
C THR A 8 -10.95 9.81 -1.24
N GLY A 9 -11.13 8.53 -1.60
CA GLY A 9 -10.10 7.74 -2.27
C GLY A 9 -9.71 8.32 -3.63
N LYS A 10 -10.70 8.72 -4.44
CA LYS A 10 -10.45 9.39 -5.73
C LYS A 10 -9.66 10.67 -5.54
N TRP A 11 -10.03 11.51 -4.58
CA TRP A 11 -9.34 12.77 -4.30
C TRP A 11 -7.90 12.53 -3.82
N THR A 12 -7.67 11.49 -3.04
CA THR A 12 -6.32 11.11 -2.59
C THR A 12 -5.44 10.75 -3.78
N SER A 13 -5.93 9.91 -4.71
CA SER A 13 -5.21 9.55 -5.93
C SER A 13 -4.96 10.77 -6.83
N GLN A 14 -5.96 11.63 -7.02
CA GLN A 14 -5.81 12.85 -7.81
C GLN A 14 -4.76 13.79 -7.20
N GLY A 15 -4.83 14.07 -5.89
CA GLY A 15 -3.85 14.91 -5.22
C GLY A 15 -2.43 14.36 -5.25
N ALA A 16 -2.28 13.03 -5.22
CA ALA A 16 -0.97 12.39 -5.37
C ALA A 16 -0.42 12.56 -6.81
N MET A 17 -1.27 12.42 -7.82
CA MET A 17 -0.89 12.64 -9.22
C MET A 17 -0.49 14.11 -9.48
N ASP A 18 -1.22 15.06 -8.91
CA ASP A 18 -0.92 16.50 -9.03
C ASP A 18 0.45 16.84 -8.40
N LEU A 19 0.85 16.09 -7.37
CA LEU A 19 2.14 16.22 -6.70
C LEU A 19 3.24 15.32 -7.28
N ASN A 20 2.95 14.53 -8.33
CA ASN A 20 3.84 13.52 -8.90
C ASN A 20 4.36 12.54 -7.84
N LEU A 21 3.54 12.17 -6.86
CA LEU A 21 3.90 11.31 -5.75
C LEU A 21 3.30 9.91 -5.91
N PRO A 22 4.13 8.83 -5.86
CA PRO A 22 3.63 7.47 -5.99
C PRO A 22 2.96 6.98 -4.70
N ILE A 23 1.68 6.60 -4.79
CA ILE A 23 0.92 5.95 -3.72
C ILE A 23 0.25 4.65 -4.22
N PRO A 24 0.98 3.74 -4.85
CA PRO A 24 0.39 2.63 -5.63
C PRO A 24 -0.46 1.68 -4.80
N THR A 25 -0.22 1.52 -3.51
CA THR A 25 -1.09 0.70 -2.64
C THR A 25 -2.48 1.29 -2.54
N ILE A 26 -2.56 2.61 -2.34
CA ILE A 26 -3.83 3.34 -2.21
C ILE A 26 -4.54 3.40 -3.57
N ASP A 27 -3.82 3.72 -4.64
CA ASP A 27 -4.35 3.79 -6.00
C ASP A 27 -4.94 2.44 -6.44
N THR A 28 -4.22 1.36 -6.15
CA THR A 28 -4.69 0.01 -6.44
C THR A 28 -5.97 -0.32 -5.66
N ALA A 29 -6.04 0.02 -4.39
CA ALA A 29 -7.24 -0.20 -3.59
C ALA A 29 -8.45 0.59 -4.13
N VAL A 30 -8.24 1.83 -4.57
CA VAL A 30 -9.27 2.66 -5.22
C VAL A 30 -9.73 2.03 -6.53
N SER A 31 -8.81 1.62 -7.39
CA SER A 31 -9.10 1.01 -8.70
C SER A 31 -9.84 -0.31 -8.56
N MET A 32 -9.44 -1.17 -7.61
CA MET A 32 -10.10 -2.47 -7.39
C MET A 32 -11.50 -2.31 -6.83
N ARG A 33 -11.73 -1.31 -6.00
CA ARG A 33 -13.08 -0.95 -5.56
C ARG A 33 -13.94 -0.54 -6.75
N ASP A 34 -13.41 0.23 -7.70
CA ASP A 34 -14.14 0.61 -8.90
C ASP A 34 -14.40 -0.59 -9.81
N LEU A 35 -13.46 -1.52 -9.96
CA LEU A 35 -13.67 -2.79 -10.67
C LEU A 35 -14.82 -3.61 -10.06
N SER A 36 -15.04 -3.51 -8.75
CA SER A 36 -16.13 -4.25 -8.07
C SER A 36 -17.51 -3.93 -8.62
N LYS A 37 -17.73 -2.74 -9.18
CA LYS A 37 -18.99 -2.29 -9.78
C LYS A 37 -19.37 -3.07 -11.04
N TYR A 38 -18.40 -3.62 -11.75
CA TYR A 38 -18.59 -4.30 -13.04
C TYR A 38 -18.87 -5.79 -12.89
N LYS A 39 -19.85 -6.16 -12.02
CA LYS A 39 -20.17 -7.56 -11.71
C LYS A 39 -20.54 -8.37 -12.94
N SER A 40 -21.33 -7.80 -13.85
CA SER A 40 -21.77 -8.49 -15.09
C SER A 40 -20.56 -8.88 -15.96
N LEU A 41 -19.62 -7.96 -16.19
CA LEU A 41 -18.40 -8.23 -16.95
C LEU A 41 -17.52 -9.27 -16.24
N ARG A 42 -17.35 -9.18 -14.92
CA ARG A 42 -16.58 -10.16 -14.15
C ARG A 42 -17.21 -11.55 -14.21
N THR A 43 -18.54 -11.64 -14.21
CA THR A 43 -19.27 -12.91 -14.35
C THR A 43 -19.08 -13.51 -15.75
N GLN A 44 -19.07 -12.69 -16.79
CA GLN A 44 -18.76 -13.15 -18.15
C GLN A 44 -17.32 -13.64 -18.26
N ALA A 45 -16.37 -12.85 -17.74
CA ALA A 45 -14.95 -13.20 -17.75
C ALA A 45 -14.69 -14.52 -17.00
N SER A 46 -15.33 -14.76 -15.84
CA SER A 46 -15.14 -15.99 -15.07
C SER A 46 -15.59 -17.27 -15.78
N LYS A 47 -16.49 -17.16 -16.77
CA LYS A 47 -16.88 -18.31 -17.62
C LYS A 47 -15.84 -18.60 -18.69
N VAL A 48 -15.14 -17.58 -19.17
CA VAL A 48 -14.11 -17.71 -20.22
C VAL A 48 -12.76 -18.07 -19.62
N TYR A 49 -12.45 -17.52 -18.46
CA TYR A 49 -11.18 -17.72 -17.75
C TYR A 49 -11.45 -18.36 -16.39
N PRO A 50 -11.59 -19.69 -16.31
CA PRO A 50 -11.84 -20.37 -15.06
C PRO A 50 -10.66 -20.23 -14.11
N ASN A 51 -10.96 -20.06 -12.82
CA ASN A 51 -9.93 -20.08 -11.80
C ASN A 51 -9.23 -21.44 -11.75
N PRO A 52 -7.94 -21.49 -11.38
CA PRO A 52 -7.26 -22.74 -11.07
C PRO A 52 -8.02 -23.52 -9.99
N ASP A 53 -7.83 -24.84 -9.98
CA ASP A 53 -8.37 -25.68 -8.92
C ASP A 53 -7.93 -25.19 -7.56
N LYS A 54 -8.89 -24.99 -6.65
CA LYS A 54 -8.63 -24.57 -5.27
C LYS A 54 -7.98 -25.74 -4.52
N LYS A 55 -6.66 -25.76 -4.46
CA LYS A 55 -5.91 -26.66 -3.58
C LYS A 55 -5.59 -25.95 -2.27
N LEU A 56 -5.45 -26.70 -1.20
CA LEU A 56 -4.91 -26.16 0.06
C LEU A 56 -3.50 -25.62 -0.21
N MET A 57 -3.28 -24.36 0.20
CA MET A 57 -2.00 -23.68 -0.01
C MET A 57 -0.91 -24.21 0.94
N THR A 58 -1.32 -24.80 2.05
CA THR A 58 -0.44 -25.42 3.05
C THR A 58 -1.20 -26.50 3.83
N SER A 59 -0.47 -27.43 4.41
CA SER A 59 -0.98 -28.44 5.37
C SER A 59 -1.13 -27.85 6.78
N ASP A 60 -0.43 -26.75 7.10
CA ASP A 60 -0.49 -26.07 8.40
C ASP A 60 -1.16 -24.69 8.25
N ALA A 61 -2.45 -24.64 8.60
CA ALA A 61 -3.22 -23.40 8.60
C ALA A 61 -2.75 -22.42 9.69
N GLY A 62 -2.20 -22.92 10.80
CA GLY A 62 -1.71 -22.08 11.88
C GLY A 62 -0.48 -21.27 11.47
N GLU A 63 0.49 -21.93 10.84
CA GLU A 63 1.68 -21.28 10.29
C GLU A 63 1.31 -20.28 9.21
N TYR A 64 0.38 -20.61 8.33
CA TYR A 64 -0.04 -19.71 7.27
C TYR A 64 -0.76 -18.47 7.78
N LEU A 65 -1.49 -18.56 8.89
CA LEU A 65 -2.11 -17.39 9.55
C LEU A 65 -1.07 -16.37 10.03
N ILE A 66 0.11 -16.84 10.49
CA ILE A 66 1.22 -15.94 10.84
C ILE A 66 1.70 -15.16 9.60
N HIS A 67 1.83 -15.82 8.45
CA HIS A 67 2.18 -15.15 7.21
C HIS A 67 1.11 -14.14 6.77
N LEU A 68 -0.17 -14.46 6.94
CA LEU A 68 -1.28 -13.55 6.62
C LEU A 68 -1.28 -12.32 7.53
N GLU A 69 -1.04 -12.51 8.84
CA GLU A 69 -0.90 -11.40 9.79
C GLU A 69 0.25 -10.48 9.40
N GLN A 70 1.42 -11.04 9.11
CA GLN A 70 2.59 -10.29 8.65
C GLN A 70 2.30 -9.54 7.33
N ALA A 71 1.66 -10.20 6.37
CA ALA A 71 1.32 -9.60 5.09
C ALA A 71 0.33 -8.44 5.25
N PHE A 72 -0.69 -8.61 6.09
CA PHE A 72 -1.63 -7.53 6.41
C PHE A 72 -0.93 -6.36 7.07
N TYR A 73 -0.09 -6.63 8.07
CA TYR A 73 0.65 -5.60 8.78
C TYR A 73 1.57 -4.82 7.83
N PHE A 74 2.32 -5.51 6.98
CA PHE A 74 3.18 -4.89 5.98
C PHE A 74 2.43 -3.97 5.03
N ALA A 75 1.31 -4.44 4.46
CA ALA A 75 0.50 -3.67 3.53
C ALA A 75 -0.14 -2.45 4.21
N MET A 76 -0.57 -2.61 5.46
CA MET A 76 -1.10 -1.51 6.29
C MET A 76 -0.03 -0.44 6.53
N VAL A 77 1.17 -0.83 6.96
CA VAL A 77 2.30 0.10 7.17
C VAL A 77 2.67 0.82 5.88
N SER A 78 2.70 0.09 4.76
CA SER A 78 2.98 0.66 3.43
C SER A 78 1.95 1.72 3.04
N SER A 79 0.66 1.46 3.30
CA SER A 79 -0.42 2.41 3.04
C SER A 79 -0.29 3.68 3.87
N TYR A 80 0.00 3.56 5.17
CA TYR A 80 0.27 4.72 6.02
C TYR A 80 1.50 5.49 5.57
N ALA A 81 2.58 4.79 5.21
CA ALA A 81 3.81 5.43 4.75
C ALA A 81 3.58 6.27 3.50
N GLN A 82 2.84 5.76 2.52
CA GLN A 82 2.45 6.49 1.32
C GLN A 82 1.54 7.69 1.64
N GLY A 83 0.54 7.50 2.50
CA GLY A 83 -0.38 8.56 2.91
C GLY A 83 0.32 9.69 3.69
N MET A 84 1.21 9.35 4.61
CA MET A 84 1.98 10.35 5.38
C MET A 84 2.98 11.10 4.50
N HIS A 85 3.61 10.42 3.53
CA HIS A 85 4.49 11.07 2.54
C HIS A 85 3.70 12.04 1.65
N LEU A 86 2.48 11.67 1.25
CA LEU A 86 1.59 12.57 0.51
C LEU A 86 1.26 13.84 1.32
N LEU A 87 0.94 13.69 2.61
CA LEU A 87 0.69 14.84 3.49
C LEU A 87 1.95 15.70 3.69
N PHE A 88 3.12 15.08 3.81
CA PHE A 88 4.39 15.77 3.90
C PHE A 88 4.63 16.63 2.66
N LYS A 89 4.55 16.06 1.47
CA LYS A 89 4.76 16.77 0.20
C LYS A 89 3.70 17.84 -0.07
N ALA A 90 2.43 17.57 0.24
CA ALA A 90 1.37 18.56 0.15
C ALA A 90 1.63 19.75 1.09
N SER A 91 2.12 19.47 2.31
CA SER A 91 2.46 20.51 3.28
C SER A 91 3.59 21.43 2.78
N GLU A 92 4.62 20.84 2.15
CA GLU A 92 5.70 21.61 1.53
C GLU A 92 5.19 22.44 0.34
N THR A 93 4.52 21.79 -0.61
CA THR A 93 4.10 22.41 -1.88
C THR A 93 3.08 23.53 -1.67
N TYR A 94 2.11 23.31 -0.79
CA TYR A 94 1.00 24.25 -0.56
C TYR A 94 1.18 25.10 0.71
N SER A 95 2.32 24.96 1.40
CA SER A 95 2.62 25.71 2.63
C SER A 95 1.59 25.52 3.74
N TYR A 96 1.00 24.32 3.88
CA TYR A 96 -0.02 24.03 4.89
C TYR A 96 0.52 23.98 6.32
N LYS A 97 1.83 23.82 6.50
CA LYS A 97 2.48 23.72 7.82
C LYS A 97 1.89 22.60 8.69
N LEU A 98 1.63 21.45 8.07
CA LEU A 98 1.06 20.29 8.77
C LEU A 98 2.03 19.74 9.81
N GLU A 99 1.51 19.47 11.00
CA GLU A 99 2.21 18.72 12.05
C GLU A 99 1.79 17.27 11.99
N LEU A 100 2.59 16.43 11.30
CA LEU A 100 2.22 15.04 10.99
C LEU A 100 2.08 14.17 12.23
N ASP A 101 2.83 14.43 13.30
CA ASP A 101 2.62 13.79 14.60
C ASP A 101 1.25 14.14 15.18
N GLN A 102 0.80 15.40 15.10
CA GLN A 102 -0.51 15.78 15.59
C GLN A 102 -1.63 15.16 14.76
N ILE A 103 -1.45 15.05 13.44
CA ILE A 103 -2.40 14.34 12.56
C ILE A 103 -2.53 12.87 12.98
N ALA A 104 -1.42 12.17 13.21
CA ALA A 104 -1.45 10.79 13.69
C ALA A 104 -2.19 10.66 15.03
N LYS A 105 -2.00 11.61 15.95
CA LYS A 105 -2.70 11.67 17.22
C LYS A 105 -4.21 11.86 17.07
N ILE A 106 -4.63 12.78 16.19
CA ILE A 106 -6.04 13.04 15.88
C ILE A 106 -6.71 11.79 15.30
N TRP A 107 -6.05 11.08 14.39
CA TRP A 107 -6.59 9.88 13.76
C TRP A 107 -6.82 8.72 14.73
N ARG A 108 -6.20 8.73 15.92
CA ARG A 108 -6.50 7.77 17.00
C ARG A 108 -7.86 8.01 17.66
N GLY A 109 -8.40 9.20 17.55
CA GLY A 109 -9.61 9.65 18.26
C GLY A 109 -10.94 9.43 17.56
N GLY A 110 -11.07 8.46 16.63
CA GLY A 110 -12.36 8.14 16.00
C GLY A 110 -12.38 8.16 14.48
N CYS A 111 -11.22 8.08 13.85
CA CYS A 111 -11.10 7.90 12.40
C CYS A 111 -11.28 6.42 12.02
N ILE A 112 -11.83 6.16 10.81
CA ILE A 112 -11.99 4.80 10.28
C ILE A 112 -10.65 4.08 10.09
N ILE A 113 -9.56 4.84 9.88
CA ILE A 113 -8.20 4.31 9.77
C ILE A 113 -7.50 4.17 11.13
N ARG A 114 -8.23 4.18 12.23
CA ARG A 114 -7.67 4.00 13.57
C ARG A 114 -6.95 2.66 13.71
N SER A 115 -5.71 2.70 14.20
CA SER A 115 -4.85 1.53 14.40
C SER A 115 -3.86 1.80 15.53
N SER A 116 -3.36 0.75 16.17
CA SER A 116 -2.27 0.87 17.17
C SER A 116 -0.98 1.42 16.55
N PHE A 117 -0.76 1.20 15.28
CA PHE A 117 0.40 1.71 14.53
C PHE A 117 0.44 3.25 14.45
N LEU A 118 -0.67 3.95 14.66
CA LEU A 118 -0.68 5.42 14.74
C LEU A 118 0.18 5.97 15.89
N GLU A 119 0.46 5.18 16.94
CA GLU A 119 1.41 5.57 17.98
C GLU A 119 2.84 5.57 17.45
N ASP A 120 3.19 4.58 16.64
CA ASP A 120 4.51 4.54 16.00
C ASP A 120 4.69 5.72 15.03
N ILE A 121 3.64 6.05 14.27
CA ILE A 121 3.66 7.21 13.37
C ILE A 121 3.83 8.51 14.17
N TYR A 122 3.07 8.66 15.24
CA TYR A 122 3.21 9.80 16.15
C TYR A 122 4.65 9.92 16.64
N SER A 123 5.20 8.84 17.17
CA SER A 123 6.55 8.80 17.75
C SER A 123 7.64 9.14 16.72
N ALA A 124 7.54 8.59 15.50
CA ALA A 124 8.47 8.82 14.42
C ALA A 124 8.53 10.32 14.03
N PHE A 125 7.37 10.94 13.77
CA PHE A 125 7.29 12.35 13.38
C PHE A 125 7.51 13.31 14.55
N HIS A 126 7.22 12.91 15.78
CA HIS A 126 7.54 13.68 16.97
C HIS A 126 9.05 13.77 17.21
N LYS A 127 9.76 12.62 17.06
CA LYS A 127 11.22 12.52 17.16
C LYS A 127 11.93 13.28 16.03
N ASN A 128 11.39 13.19 14.81
CA ASN A 128 11.96 13.82 13.63
C ASN A 128 10.89 14.53 12.79
N LYS A 129 10.71 15.83 13.01
CA LYS A 129 9.75 16.66 12.26
C LYS A 129 10.07 16.78 10.76
N LYS A 130 11.31 16.45 10.35
CA LYS A 130 11.76 16.48 8.95
C LYS A 130 11.79 15.09 8.33
N LEU A 131 11.21 14.08 8.97
CA LEU A 131 11.11 12.73 8.41
C LEU A 131 10.24 12.79 7.15
N GLU A 132 10.84 12.64 6.00
CA GLU A 132 10.13 12.72 4.73
C GLU A 132 9.28 11.46 4.48
N HIS A 133 9.81 10.29 4.87
CA HIS A 133 9.15 9.02 4.59
C HIS A 133 9.21 8.08 5.79
N LEU A 134 8.05 7.56 6.20
CA LEU A 134 7.91 6.75 7.41
C LEU A 134 8.75 5.46 7.41
N LEU A 135 9.00 4.86 6.23
CA LEU A 135 9.85 3.67 6.12
C LEU A 135 11.33 3.94 6.44
N LEU A 136 11.73 5.19 6.59
CA LEU A 136 13.09 5.57 7.00
C LEU A 136 13.25 5.72 8.53
N ASP A 137 12.16 5.65 9.30
CA ASP A 137 12.24 5.61 10.76
C ASP A 137 12.75 4.25 11.26
N GLU A 138 13.70 4.27 12.19
CA GLU A 138 14.38 3.06 12.70
C GLU A 138 13.42 2.04 13.35
N ALA A 139 12.46 2.52 14.13
CA ALA A 139 11.50 1.64 14.81
C ALA A 139 10.53 0.99 13.80
N VAL A 140 10.11 1.76 12.81
CA VAL A 140 9.26 1.27 11.71
C VAL A 140 10.03 0.25 10.86
N GLN A 141 11.31 0.49 10.55
CA GLN A 141 12.16 -0.46 9.81
C GLN A 141 12.22 -1.84 10.47
N VAL A 142 12.36 -1.90 11.80
CA VAL A 142 12.39 -3.19 12.52
C VAL A 142 11.09 -3.96 12.31
N LYS A 143 9.94 -3.30 12.38
CA LYS A 143 8.63 -3.91 12.21
C LYS A 143 8.39 -4.37 10.77
N VAL A 144 8.77 -3.54 9.80
CA VAL A 144 8.68 -3.87 8.36
C VAL A 144 9.55 -5.09 8.02
N LYS A 145 10.80 -5.12 8.49
CA LYS A 145 11.71 -6.26 8.26
C LYS A 145 11.15 -7.58 8.79
N LYS A 146 10.48 -7.57 9.96
CA LYS A 146 9.83 -8.76 10.53
C LYS A 146 8.65 -9.26 9.70
N SER A 147 7.98 -8.38 8.98
CA SER A 147 6.78 -8.70 8.20
C SER A 147 7.07 -9.05 6.73
N LEU A 148 8.31 -8.85 6.29
CA LEU A 148 8.69 -8.95 4.88
C LEU A 148 8.58 -10.38 4.31
N SER A 149 8.94 -11.40 5.09
CA SER A 149 8.81 -12.80 4.65
C SER A 149 7.36 -13.18 4.44
N GLY A 150 6.47 -12.80 5.35
CA GLY A 150 5.04 -13.11 5.25
C GLY A 150 4.37 -12.50 4.03
N ILE A 151 4.62 -11.20 3.75
CA ILE A 151 4.04 -10.59 2.54
C ILE A 151 4.56 -11.24 1.25
N ARG A 152 5.84 -11.65 1.18
CA ARG A 152 6.40 -12.34 0.03
C ARG A 152 5.76 -13.71 -0.17
N THR A 153 5.61 -14.49 0.91
CA THR A 153 4.94 -15.81 0.87
C THR A 153 3.51 -15.64 0.39
N VAL A 154 2.72 -14.76 1.02
CA VAL A 154 1.30 -14.59 0.70
C VAL A 154 1.08 -14.10 -0.74
N VAL A 155 1.86 -13.14 -1.22
CA VAL A 155 1.73 -12.62 -2.60
C VAL A 155 2.16 -13.69 -3.61
N SER A 156 3.24 -14.42 -3.36
CA SER A 156 3.71 -15.51 -4.22
C SER A 156 2.65 -16.59 -4.35
N ASP A 157 2.10 -17.05 -3.23
CA ASP A 157 1.11 -18.13 -3.22
C ASP A 157 -0.21 -17.69 -3.85
N ALA A 158 -0.68 -16.48 -3.52
CA ALA A 158 -1.88 -15.93 -4.14
C ALA A 158 -1.75 -15.89 -5.67
N THR A 159 -0.59 -15.48 -6.19
CA THR A 159 -0.32 -15.46 -7.62
C THR A 159 -0.36 -16.86 -8.23
N LYS A 160 0.26 -17.87 -7.60
CA LYS A 160 0.25 -19.27 -8.06
C LYS A 160 -1.17 -19.86 -8.12
N PHE A 161 -2.02 -19.48 -7.17
CA PHE A 161 -3.39 -20.01 -7.05
C PHE A 161 -4.45 -19.12 -7.71
N GLY A 162 -4.06 -18.07 -8.45
CA GLY A 162 -5.01 -17.17 -9.11
C GLY A 162 -5.87 -16.36 -8.14
N ILE A 163 -5.40 -16.12 -6.92
CA ILE A 163 -6.08 -15.31 -5.90
C ILE A 163 -5.64 -13.87 -6.07
N ALA A 164 -6.58 -12.98 -6.38
CA ALA A 164 -6.28 -11.57 -6.55
C ALA A 164 -6.00 -10.88 -5.20
N LEU A 165 -4.75 -10.46 -4.99
CA LEU A 165 -4.31 -9.64 -3.85
C LEU A 165 -3.63 -8.34 -4.32
N PRO A 166 -4.29 -7.51 -5.13
CA PRO A 166 -3.63 -6.42 -5.85
C PRO A 166 -3.01 -5.37 -4.93
N ALA A 167 -3.64 -4.98 -3.83
CA ALA A 167 -3.08 -4.00 -2.90
C ALA A 167 -1.86 -4.56 -2.13
N TYR A 168 -1.83 -5.85 -1.80
CA TYR A 168 -0.66 -6.51 -1.19
C TYR A 168 0.51 -6.57 -2.18
N ALA A 169 0.24 -6.96 -3.42
CA ALA A 169 1.24 -6.99 -4.48
C ALA A 169 1.80 -5.58 -4.77
N ALA A 170 0.94 -4.57 -4.84
CA ALA A 170 1.35 -3.18 -5.00
C ALA A 170 2.21 -2.68 -3.83
N SER A 171 1.87 -3.05 -2.59
CA SER A 171 2.66 -2.69 -1.40
C SER A 171 4.07 -3.28 -1.44
N LEU A 172 4.17 -4.56 -1.82
CA LEU A 172 5.46 -5.24 -1.93
C LEU A 172 6.30 -4.67 -3.08
N SER A 173 5.69 -4.47 -4.25
CA SER A 173 6.38 -3.90 -5.42
C SER A 173 6.85 -2.47 -5.16
N TYR A 174 6.03 -1.65 -4.48
CA TYR A 174 6.41 -0.31 -4.06
C TYR A 174 7.63 -0.33 -3.13
N PHE A 175 7.60 -1.19 -2.12
CA PHE A 175 8.70 -1.35 -1.17
C PHE A 175 9.99 -1.77 -1.87
N ASP A 176 9.91 -2.75 -2.77
CA ASP A 176 11.08 -3.23 -3.52
C ASP A 176 11.65 -2.16 -4.44
N ALA A 177 10.79 -1.36 -5.08
CA ALA A 177 11.23 -0.20 -5.86
C ALA A 177 11.83 0.91 -4.97
N PHE A 178 11.15 1.24 -3.86
CA PHE A 178 11.59 2.29 -2.92
C PHE A 178 12.97 2.03 -2.32
N ARG A 179 13.32 0.76 -2.05
CA ARG A 179 14.64 0.38 -1.51
C ARG A 179 15.71 0.15 -2.57
N SER A 180 15.37 0.23 -3.87
CA SER A 180 16.32 0.02 -4.96
C SER A 180 17.08 1.29 -5.24
N GLU A 181 18.42 1.22 -5.13
CA GLU A 181 19.30 2.32 -5.53
C GLU A 181 19.24 2.59 -7.04
N SER A 182 19.11 1.52 -7.84
CA SER A 182 18.99 1.60 -9.30
C SER A 182 17.65 1.02 -9.75
N MET A 183 16.87 1.79 -10.45
CA MET A 183 15.61 1.37 -11.06
C MET A 183 15.74 1.23 -12.58
N PRO A 184 14.91 0.39 -13.24
CA PRO A 184 14.92 0.24 -14.71
C PRO A 184 14.39 1.49 -15.45
N SER A 185 14.10 2.57 -14.74
CA SER A 185 13.70 3.86 -15.31
C SER A 185 14.74 4.48 -16.25
N ASN A 186 16.02 4.15 -16.08
CA ASN A 186 17.08 4.54 -17.03
C ASN A 186 16.79 4.02 -18.46
N LEU A 187 16.25 2.80 -18.57
CA LEU A 187 15.87 2.26 -19.88
C LEU A 187 14.71 3.05 -20.51
N ILE A 188 13.75 3.48 -19.71
CA ILE A 188 12.64 4.33 -20.15
C ILE A 188 13.18 5.68 -20.62
N GLN A 189 14.13 6.27 -19.89
CA GLN A 189 14.76 7.54 -20.30
C GLN A 189 15.57 7.37 -21.58
N ALA A 190 16.42 6.34 -21.66
CA ALA A 190 17.19 6.05 -22.87
C ALA A 190 16.29 5.83 -24.10
N GLN A 191 15.13 5.22 -23.93
CA GLN A 191 14.14 5.05 -24.98
C GLN A 191 13.56 6.39 -25.44
N ARG A 192 13.29 7.33 -24.52
CA ARG A 192 12.83 8.68 -24.85
C ARG A 192 13.90 9.50 -25.57
N ASP A 193 15.17 9.34 -25.17
CA ASP A 193 16.30 10.05 -25.76
C ASP A 193 16.62 9.53 -27.17
N PHE A 194 16.16 8.30 -27.50
CA PHE A 194 16.35 7.69 -28.84
C PHE A 194 15.30 8.16 -29.86
N PHE A 195 14.09 8.51 -29.45
CA PHE A 195 12.99 8.98 -30.30
C PHE A 195 12.84 10.50 -30.25
#